data_fd4b4342bb2967cf861eef9d611457f1
#
_entry.id   fd4b4342bb2967cf861eef9d611457f1
#
_cell.length_a   1.000
_cell.length_b   1.000
_cell.length_c   1.000
_cell.angle_alpha   90.00
_cell.angle_beta   90.00
_cell.angle_gamma   90.00
#
_symmetry.space_group_name_H-M   'P 1'
#
loop_
_entity.id
_entity.type
_entity.pdbx_description
1 polymer ?
#
loop_
_entity_poly.entity_id
_entity_poly.type
_entity_poly.pdbx_seq_one_letter_code
_entity_poly.pdbx_strand_id
1 'polypeptide(L)'
;MFPIIYLEEKIMTRNAMTQYIEQQADCKVIYQTGDAEAMQTYLENSTDKIALCILSDDYGHQVLLRLIQMMRTRNSYTYVLLKSNEKQINSICYLMKYGLNGILFTDEPMIDLKQCVQQKTKFNLSADKCKLITKNVLQGIDIRALNYNANPLTENEVRFIQACTKDYSYEEIAALLQKSVYTIYGYRDRIFKKLAVKQRTAMVMTALKRNYIDL
;
A
#
# COMPACT_ATOMS: atom_id res chain seq x y z
N MET A 1 -3.69 23.85 15.07
CA MET A 1 -3.40 23.51 13.66
C MET A 1 -3.18 22.01 13.54
N PHE A 2 -3.93 21.34 12.68
CA PHE A 2 -3.90 19.89 12.45
C PHE A 2 -3.13 19.62 11.14
N PRO A 3 -1.84 19.25 11.21
CA PRO A 3 -0.98 19.15 10.04
C PRO A 3 -1.23 17.85 9.27
N ILE A 4 -1.46 18.00 7.97
CA ILE A 4 -1.82 16.93 7.05
C ILE A 4 -0.80 16.89 5.90
N ILE A 5 -0.41 15.68 5.50
CA ILE A 5 0.32 15.45 4.25
C ILE A 5 -0.54 14.63 3.30
N TYR A 6 -0.38 14.86 1.99
CA TYR A 6 -1.22 14.24 0.99
C TYR A 6 -0.46 13.80 -0.26
N LEU A 7 -0.58 12.53 -0.61
CA LEU A 7 -0.04 11.93 -1.82
C LEU A 7 -1.17 11.60 -2.80
N GLU A 8 -1.19 12.26 -3.96
CA GLU A 8 -2.19 12.06 -5.02
C GLU A 8 -1.57 12.40 -6.38
N GLU A 9 -1.58 11.45 -7.29
CA GLU A 9 -1.01 11.62 -8.61
C GLU A 9 -1.74 12.69 -9.44
N LYS A 10 -3.08 12.63 -9.42
CA LYS A 10 -3.94 13.50 -10.24
C LYS A 10 -4.00 14.90 -9.67
N ILE A 11 -3.39 15.87 -10.36
CA ILE A 11 -3.26 17.26 -9.91
C ILE A 11 -4.61 17.92 -9.59
N MET A 12 -5.64 17.68 -10.39
CA MET A 12 -6.98 18.26 -10.14
C MET A 12 -7.59 17.70 -8.85
N THR A 13 -7.51 16.39 -8.64
CA THR A 13 -7.99 15.73 -7.42
C THR A 13 -7.20 16.20 -6.21
N ARG A 14 -5.88 16.33 -6.34
CA ARG A 14 -5.00 16.83 -5.28
C ARG A 14 -5.38 18.23 -4.84
N ASN A 15 -5.57 19.14 -5.80
CA ASN A 15 -5.94 20.54 -5.52
C ASN A 15 -7.34 20.64 -4.88
N ALA A 16 -8.33 19.92 -5.43
CA ALA A 16 -9.69 19.91 -4.87
C ALA A 16 -9.72 19.36 -3.43
N MET A 17 -9.00 18.26 -3.17
CA MET A 17 -8.90 17.69 -1.83
C MET A 17 -8.19 18.65 -0.87
N THR A 18 -7.11 19.28 -1.30
CA THR A 18 -6.40 20.27 -0.47
C THR A 18 -7.31 21.42 -0.09
N GLN A 19 -8.03 21.97 -1.06
CA GLN A 19 -9.00 23.04 -0.79
C GLN A 19 -10.08 22.59 0.18
N TYR A 20 -10.61 21.37 0.01
CA TYR A 20 -11.60 20.82 0.94
C TYR A 20 -11.04 20.64 2.37
N ILE A 21 -9.82 20.13 2.49
CA ILE A 21 -9.16 19.95 3.79
C ILE A 21 -8.98 21.29 4.51
N GLU A 22 -8.53 22.30 3.79
CA GLU A 22 -8.25 23.63 4.37
C GLU A 22 -9.51 24.45 4.69
N GLN A 23 -10.67 24.04 4.19
CA GLN A 23 -11.97 24.57 4.64
C GLN A 23 -12.39 24.02 6.01
N GLN A 24 -11.81 22.91 6.47
CA GLN A 24 -12.10 22.36 7.80
C GLN A 24 -11.33 23.10 8.89
N ALA A 25 -11.98 23.33 10.00
CA ALA A 25 -11.39 24.09 11.12
C ALA A 25 -10.06 23.48 11.61
N ASP A 26 -9.05 24.33 11.68
CA ASP A 26 -7.69 24.00 12.12
C ASP A 26 -6.90 23.01 11.22
N CYS A 27 -7.46 22.46 10.16
CA CYS A 27 -6.77 21.59 9.24
C CYS A 27 -5.86 22.37 8.29
N LYS A 28 -4.65 21.87 8.05
CA LYS A 28 -3.70 22.46 7.12
C LYS A 28 -2.90 21.39 6.39
N VAL A 29 -2.88 21.47 5.07
CA VAL A 29 -1.97 20.66 4.26
C VAL A 29 -0.58 21.29 4.32
N ILE A 30 0.35 20.62 5.00
CA ILE A 30 1.74 21.11 5.15
C ILE A 30 2.66 20.59 4.06
N TYR A 31 2.29 19.49 3.41
CA TYR A 31 2.99 18.94 2.26
C TYR A 31 2.03 18.16 1.36
N GLN A 32 2.16 18.35 0.05
CA GLN A 32 1.43 17.55 -0.94
C GLN A 32 2.28 17.31 -2.17
N THR A 33 2.15 16.14 -2.75
CA THR A 33 2.87 15.78 -3.97
C THR A 33 2.11 14.74 -4.79
N GLY A 34 2.42 14.67 -6.09
CA GLY A 34 2.00 13.57 -6.98
C GLY A 34 3.10 12.55 -7.19
N ASP A 35 4.24 12.70 -6.52
CA ASP A 35 5.39 11.83 -6.67
C ASP A 35 5.68 11.10 -5.36
N ALA A 36 5.68 9.77 -5.42
CA ALA A 36 5.93 8.93 -4.27
C ALA A 36 7.38 9.00 -3.76
N GLU A 37 8.34 9.22 -4.63
CA GLU A 37 9.75 9.39 -4.25
C GLU A 37 9.96 10.73 -3.53
N ALA A 38 9.31 11.80 -4.02
CA ALA A 38 9.31 13.09 -3.34
C ALA A 38 8.63 13.00 -1.95
N MET A 39 7.54 12.23 -1.80
CA MET A 39 6.92 11.96 -0.50
C MET A 39 7.88 11.20 0.42
N GLN A 40 8.57 10.19 -0.09
CA GLN A 40 9.58 9.47 0.68
C GLN A 40 10.70 10.40 1.16
N THR A 41 11.27 11.20 0.26
CA THR A 41 12.34 12.16 0.57
C THR A 41 11.89 13.18 1.63
N TYR A 42 10.65 13.66 1.53
CA TYR A 42 10.07 14.53 2.55
C TYR A 42 9.97 13.81 3.91
N LEU A 43 9.49 12.57 3.93
CA LEU A 43 9.41 11.79 5.17
C LEU A 43 10.78 11.50 5.79
N GLU A 44 11.82 11.33 5.00
CA GLU A 44 13.20 11.11 5.49
C GLU A 44 13.80 12.36 6.12
N ASN A 45 13.58 13.51 5.53
CA ASN A 45 14.31 14.75 5.87
C ASN A 45 13.52 15.73 6.76
N SER A 46 12.18 15.71 6.73
CA SER A 46 11.36 16.64 7.50
C SER A 46 11.33 16.28 8.98
N THR A 47 11.29 17.28 9.86
CA THR A 47 11.05 17.14 11.31
C THR A 47 9.61 17.47 11.70
N ASP A 48 8.75 17.72 10.73
CA ASP A 48 7.38 18.14 10.97
C ASP A 48 6.57 17.11 11.77
N LYS A 49 5.74 17.60 12.68
CA LYS A 49 4.76 16.75 13.35
C LYS A 49 3.57 16.54 12.41
N ILE A 50 3.40 15.33 11.94
CA ILE A 50 2.30 14.97 11.02
C ILE A 50 1.20 14.31 11.84
N ALA A 51 -0.01 14.89 11.81
CA ALA A 51 -1.18 14.32 12.48
C ALA A 51 -1.89 13.30 11.58
N LEU A 52 -1.99 13.60 10.28
CA LEU A 52 -2.67 12.78 9.30
C LEU A 52 -1.87 12.69 8.00
N CYS A 53 -1.78 11.49 7.46
CA CYS A 53 -1.32 11.24 6.10
C CYS A 53 -2.44 10.62 5.28
N ILE A 54 -2.71 11.19 4.11
CA ILE A 54 -3.65 10.64 3.14
C ILE A 54 -2.85 10.14 1.94
N LEU A 55 -3.04 8.88 1.59
CA LEU A 55 -2.41 8.24 0.44
C LEU A 55 -3.49 7.87 -0.58
N SER A 56 -3.26 8.11 -1.88
CA SER A 56 -4.13 7.62 -2.94
C SER A 56 -3.79 6.17 -3.29
N ASP A 57 -4.78 5.38 -3.68
CA ASP A 57 -4.62 4.01 -4.18
C ASP A 57 -4.15 3.94 -5.64
N ASP A 58 -3.90 5.08 -6.28
CA ASP A 58 -3.33 5.14 -7.63
C ASP A 58 -1.87 4.60 -7.67
N TYR A 59 -1.21 4.50 -6.50
CA TYR A 59 0.15 3.96 -6.38
C TYR A 59 0.16 2.47 -6.11
N GLY A 60 1.16 1.79 -6.67
CA GLY A 60 1.34 0.35 -6.47
C GLY A 60 1.46 -0.01 -4.98
N HIS A 61 0.95 -1.19 -4.64
CA HIS A 61 0.85 -1.70 -3.27
C HIS A 61 2.18 -1.63 -2.48
N GLN A 62 3.31 -1.92 -3.13
CA GLN A 62 4.64 -1.89 -2.53
C GLN A 62 5.05 -0.47 -2.10
N VAL A 63 4.72 0.52 -2.92
CA VAL A 63 4.98 1.93 -2.63
C VAL A 63 4.19 2.37 -1.40
N LEU A 64 2.88 2.07 -1.37
CA LEU A 64 2.01 2.39 -0.24
C LEU A 64 2.48 1.73 1.04
N LEU A 65 2.85 0.44 0.98
CA LEU A 65 3.38 -0.30 2.11
C LEU A 65 4.64 0.36 2.67
N ARG A 66 5.59 0.73 1.80
CA ARG A 66 6.83 1.38 2.18
C ARG A 66 6.57 2.71 2.90
N LEU A 67 5.70 3.56 2.35
CA LEU A 67 5.36 4.85 2.96
C LEU A 67 4.68 4.67 4.32
N ILE A 68 3.77 3.70 4.47
CA ILE A 68 3.13 3.38 5.75
C ILE A 68 4.16 2.93 6.78
N GLN A 69 5.08 2.05 6.41
CA GLN A 69 6.14 1.58 7.29
C GLN A 69 7.07 2.73 7.73
N MET A 70 7.46 3.61 6.81
CA MET A 70 8.26 4.81 7.13
C MET A 70 7.54 5.71 8.13
N MET A 71 6.23 5.93 7.95
CA MET A 71 5.46 6.71 8.91
C MET A 71 5.37 6.05 10.28
N ARG A 72 5.28 4.72 10.34
CA ARG A 72 5.26 3.98 11.62
C ARG A 72 6.59 4.02 12.34
N THR A 73 7.70 3.94 11.63
CA THR A 73 9.05 4.08 12.23
C THR A 73 9.32 5.49 12.71
N ARG A 74 8.88 6.50 11.97
CA ARG A 74 9.06 7.90 12.31
C ARG A 74 8.17 8.36 13.47
N ASN A 75 6.88 8.05 13.39
CA ASN A 75 5.88 8.45 14.37
C ASN A 75 4.69 7.50 14.38
N SER A 76 4.59 6.69 15.42
CA SER A 76 3.48 5.74 15.60
C SER A 76 2.10 6.41 15.75
N TYR A 77 2.05 7.71 16.05
CA TYR A 77 0.81 8.47 16.28
C TYR A 77 0.24 9.11 15.02
N THR A 78 0.98 9.19 13.91
CA THR A 78 0.45 9.68 12.65
C THR A 78 -0.70 8.79 12.18
N TYR A 79 -1.86 9.37 11.94
CA TYR A 79 -2.99 8.64 11.40
C TYR A 79 -2.80 8.51 9.88
N VAL A 80 -2.99 7.31 9.32
CA VAL A 80 -2.81 7.05 7.90
C VAL A 80 -4.11 6.58 7.28
N LEU A 81 -4.62 7.34 6.33
CA LEU A 81 -5.80 7.01 5.54
C LEU A 81 -5.41 6.67 4.10
N LEU A 82 -6.07 5.71 3.52
CA LEU A 82 -6.01 5.41 2.09
C LEU A 82 -7.27 5.95 1.41
N LYS A 83 -7.11 6.86 0.45
CA LYS A 83 -8.17 7.25 -0.46
C LYS A 83 -8.30 6.17 -1.53
N SER A 84 -9.44 5.51 -1.61
CA SER A 84 -9.61 4.34 -2.47
C SER A 84 -11.03 4.24 -3.03
N ASN A 85 -11.15 3.38 -4.04
CA ASN A 85 -12.42 2.88 -4.53
C ASN A 85 -12.64 1.42 -4.09
N GLU A 86 -13.86 0.89 -4.28
CA GLU A 86 -14.22 -0.46 -3.82
C GLU A 86 -13.43 -1.60 -4.48
N LYS A 87 -12.74 -1.33 -5.60
CA LYS A 87 -12.08 -2.38 -6.40
C LYS A 87 -10.82 -2.95 -5.75
N GLN A 88 -10.24 -2.27 -4.73
CA GLN A 88 -8.94 -2.63 -4.15
C GLN A 88 -9.01 -3.20 -2.72
N ILE A 89 -10.14 -3.77 -2.31
CA ILE A 89 -10.37 -4.21 -0.92
C ILE A 89 -9.31 -5.20 -0.42
N ASN A 90 -8.82 -6.11 -1.26
CA ASN A 90 -7.79 -7.07 -0.84
C ASN A 90 -6.46 -6.40 -0.49
N SER A 91 -6.05 -5.40 -1.27
CA SER A 91 -4.85 -4.58 -1.00
C SER A 91 -5.02 -3.80 0.30
N ILE A 92 -6.19 -3.25 0.53
CA ILE A 92 -6.55 -2.50 1.74
C ILE A 92 -6.36 -3.36 2.99
N CYS A 93 -6.90 -4.59 3.01
CA CYS A 93 -6.78 -5.50 4.16
C CYS A 93 -5.32 -5.83 4.48
N TYR A 94 -4.48 -5.94 3.47
CA TYR A 94 -3.04 -6.13 3.68
C TYR A 94 -2.38 -4.89 4.28
N LEU A 95 -2.62 -3.70 3.75
CA LEU A 95 -2.06 -2.44 4.26
C LEU A 95 -2.48 -2.14 5.71
N MET A 96 -3.70 -2.55 6.10
CA MET A 96 -4.18 -2.43 7.48
C MET A 96 -3.29 -3.15 8.49
N LYS A 97 -2.73 -4.29 8.12
CA LYS A 97 -1.82 -5.06 8.96
C LYS A 97 -0.52 -4.31 9.24
N TYR A 98 -0.10 -3.44 8.32
CA TYR A 98 1.12 -2.64 8.45
C TYR A 98 0.90 -1.24 8.99
N GLY A 99 -0.32 -0.94 9.41
CA GLY A 99 -0.58 0.31 10.12
C GLY A 99 -1.43 1.33 9.36
N LEU A 100 -2.08 0.94 8.27
CA LEU A 100 -3.16 1.75 7.72
C LEU A 100 -4.28 1.86 8.77
N ASN A 101 -4.73 3.08 9.06
CA ASN A 101 -5.73 3.33 10.10
C ASN A 101 -7.15 3.36 9.57
N GLY A 102 -7.35 3.75 8.32
CA GLY A 102 -8.68 3.85 7.73
C GLY A 102 -8.68 4.08 6.24
N ILE A 103 -9.86 4.20 5.67
CA ILE A 103 -10.10 4.37 4.25
C ILE A 103 -11.03 5.55 4.04
N LEU A 104 -10.74 6.34 3.01
CA LEU A 104 -11.64 7.34 2.45
C LEU A 104 -12.15 6.79 1.12
N PHE A 105 -13.40 6.40 1.06
CA PHE A 105 -14.00 5.98 -0.20
C PHE A 105 -14.37 7.20 -1.04
N THR A 106 -14.00 7.15 -2.32
CA THR A 106 -14.23 8.26 -3.27
C THR A 106 -15.68 8.47 -3.65
N ASP A 107 -16.53 7.49 -3.39
CA ASP A 107 -17.98 7.48 -3.66
C ASP A 107 -18.82 7.76 -2.40
N GLU A 108 -18.20 7.99 -1.25
CA GLU A 108 -18.88 8.38 -0.02
C GLU A 108 -18.76 9.88 0.28
N PRO A 109 -19.71 10.45 1.03
CA PRO A 109 -19.60 11.83 1.50
C PRO A 109 -18.30 12.05 2.26
N MET A 110 -17.68 13.19 2.01
CA MET A 110 -16.45 13.57 2.72
C MET A 110 -16.72 13.74 4.20
N ILE A 111 -15.80 13.26 5.02
CA ILE A 111 -15.90 13.24 6.48
C ILE A 111 -15.11 14.38 7.12
N ASP A 112 -15.45 14.72 8.36
CA ASP A 112 -14.59 15.55 9.20
C ASP A 112 -13.33 14.74 9.57
N LEU A 113 -12.23 15.09 8.93
CA LEU A 113 -10.94 14.40 9.08
C LEU A 113 -10.38 14.53 10.50
N LYS A 114 -10.58 15.69 11.14
CA LYS A 114 -10.11 15.92 12.51
C LYS A 114 -10.89 15.06 13.50
N GLN A 115 -12.20 14.99 13.34
CA GLN A 115 -13.06 14.14 14.17
C GLN A 115 -12.69 12.66 13.98
N CYS A 116 -12.49 12.22 12.76
CA CYS A 116 -12.07 10.85 12.44
C CYS A 116 -10.80 10.44 13.19
N VAL A 117 -9.78 11.30 13.19
CA VAL A 117 -8.51 11.03 13.87
C VAL A 117 -8.65 11.10 15.39
N GLN A 118 -9.42 12.08 15.92
CA GLN A 118 -9.61 12.24 17.36
C GLN A 118 -10.39 11.09 17.98
N GLN A 119 -11.41 10.61 17.31
CA GLN A 119 -12.23 9.49 17.78
C GLN A 119 -11.52 8.13 17.64
N LYS A 120 -10.34 8.10 17.00
CA LYS A 120 -9.59 6.86 16.67
C LYS A 120 -10.49 5.82 16.00
N THR A 121 -11.49 6.28 15.26
CA THR A 121 -12.38 5.41 14.51
C THR A 121 -11.54 4.72 13.45
N LYS A 122 -11.28 3.44 13.63
CA LYS A 122 -10.43 2.64 12.71
C LYS A 122 -10.97 2.62 11.28
N PHE A 123 -12.26 2.87 11.13
CA PHE A 123 -12.93 2.94 9.82
C PHE A 123 -14.14 3.84 9.93
N ASN A 124 -14.15 4.92 9.17
CA ASN A 124 -15.38 5.66 8.92
C ASN A 124 -16.06 5.04 7.69
N LEU A 125 -16.63 3.87 7.91
CA LEU A 125 -17.29 3.10 6.86
C LEU A 125 -18.77 3.04 7.13
N SER A 126 -19.58 3.17 6.08
CA SER A 126 -20.98 2.78 6.15
C SER A 126 -21.10 1.32 6.57
N ALA A 127 -22.20 0.96 7.22
CA ALA A 127 -22.42 -0.41 7.69
C ALA A 127 -22.34 -1.44 6.54
N ASP A 128 -22.74 -1.04 5.33
CA ASP A 128 -22.69 -1.91 4.15
C ASP A 128 -21.26 -2.12 3.65
N LYS A 129 -20.41 -1.09 3.67
CA LYS A 129 -18.99 -1.23 3.31
C LYS A 129 -18.21 -2.00 4.38
N CYS A 130 -18.55 -1.86 5.66
CA CYS A 130 -18.02 -2.74 6.71
C CYS A 130 -18.35 -4.21 6.44
N LYS A 131 -19.62 -4.52 6.06
CA LYS A 131 -20.03 -5.87 5.69
C LYS A 131 -19.31 -6.38 4.46
N LEU A 132 -19.12 -5.53 3.43
CA LEU A 132 -18.43 -5.87 2.21
C LEU A 132 -16.96 -6.20 2.48
N ILE A 133 -16.26 -5.37 3.25
CA ILE A 133 -14.87 -5.62 3.65
C ILE A 133 -14.79 -6.89 4.47
N THR A 134 -15.64 -7.07 5.48
CA THR A 134 -15.66 -8.27 6.31
C THR A 134 -15.92 -9.52 5.47
N LYS A 135 -16.88 -9.48 4.53
CA LYS A 135 -17.17 -10.57 3.62
C LYS A 135 -15.96 -10.91 2.74
N ASN A 136 -15.32 -9.92 2.14
CA ASN A 136 -14.15 -10.12 1.28
C ASN A 136 -12.93 -10.57 2.08
N VAL A 137 -12.74 -10.04 3.29
CA VAL A 137 -11.72 -10.51 4.23
C VAL A 137 -11.95 -11.98 4.57
N LEU A 138 -13.16 -12.37 4.92
CA LEU A 138 -13.49 -13.77 5.28
C LEU A 138 -13.47 -14.72 4.08
N GLN A 139 -13.81 -14.24 2.87
CA GLN A 139 -13.81 -15.04 1.65
C GLN A 139 -12.46 -15.10 0.93
N GLY A 140 -11.64 -14.04 1.06
CA GLY A 140 -10.36 -13.89 0.36
C GLY A 140 -9.14 -14.19 1.20
N ILE A 141 -9.27 -14.27 2.51
CA ILE A 141 -8.17 -14.57 3.41
C ILE A 141 -8.10 -16.08 3.62
N ASP A 142 -7.24 -16.72 2.86
CA ASP A 142 -6.59 -17.92 3.37
C ASP A 142 -5.90 -17.53 4.69
N ILE A 143 -6.46 -17.99 5.81
CA ILE A 143 -5.93 -17.75 7.16
C ILE A 143 -4.44 -18.17 7.23
N ARG A 144 -4.01 -19.11 6.39
CA ARG A 144 -2.61 -19.48 6.20
C ARG A 144 -1.78 -18.36 5.58
N ALA A 145 -2.41 -17.46 4.78
CA ALA A 145 -1.77 -16.28 4.24
C ALA A 145 -1.60 -15.14 5.28
N LEU A 146 -2.36 -15.15 6.38
CA LEU A 146 -2.19 -14.21 7.49
C LEU A 146 -0.93 -14.49 8.31
N ASN A 147 -0.47 -15.74 8.36
CA ASN A 147 0.82 -16.11 8.95
C ASN A 147 2.02 -15.77 8.04
N TYR A 148 1.77 -15.08 6.93
CA TYR A 148 2.70 -14.81 5.85
C TYR A 148 3.81 -13.81 6.18
N ASN A 149 3.80 -13.20 7.35
CA ASN A 149 4.72 -12.12 7.71
C ASN A 149 6.06 -12.54 8.29
N ALA A 150 6.36 -13.79 8.38
CA ALA A 150 7.68 -14.21 8.85
C ALA A 150 8.78 -13.98 7.80
N ASN A 151 8.41 -13.81 6.50
CA ASN A 151 9.41 -13.74 5.44
C ASN A 151 8.91 -13.00 4.18
N PRO A 152 8.81 -11.65 4.20
CA PRO A 152 8.37 -10.88 3.04
C PRO A 152 9.32 -11.10 1.84
N LEU A 153 8.78 -10.97 0.62
CA LEU A 153 9.61 -10.96 -0.58
C LEU A 153 10.51 -9.73 -0.58
N THR A 154 11.78 -9.93 -0.91
CA THR A 154 12.72 -8.83 -1.13
C THR A 154 12.44 -8.15 -2.46
N GLU A 155 12.91 -6.92 -2.64
CA GLU A 155 12.77 -6.18 -3.90
C GLU A 155 13.31 -6.97 -5.11
N ASN A 156 14.45 -7.63 -4.97
CA ASN A 156 15.02 -8.47 -6.02
C ASN A 156 14.15 -9.71 -6.33
N GLU A 157 13.49 -10.28 -5.33
CA GLU A 157 12.55 -11.39 -5.51
C GLU A 157 11.28 -10.91 -6.23
N VAL A 158 10.79 -9.71 -5.92
CA VAL A 158 9.66 -9.10 -6.64
C VAL A 158 10.02 -8.83 -8.09
N ARG A 159 11.19 -8.23 -8.37
CA ARG A 159 11.70 -8.01 -9.74
C ARG A 159 11.84 -9.32 -10.52
N PHE A 160 12.30 -10.37 -9.88
CA PHE A 160 12.37 -11.70 -10.49
C PHE A 160 10.98 -12.22 -10.86
N ILE A 161 9.99 -12.13 -9.96
CA ILE A 161 8.61 -12.55 -10.25
C ILE A 161 8.02 -11.72 -11.39
N GLN A 162 8.24 -10.41 -11.43
CA GLN A 162 7.82 -9.53 -12.51
C GLN A 162 8.45 -9.97 -13.86
N ALA A 163 9.72 -10.31 -13.89
CA ALA A 163 10.34 -10.86 -15.10
C ALA A 163 9.71 -12.21 -15.50
N CYS A 164 9.27 -13.00 -14.53
CA CYS A 164 8.60 -14.27 -14.78
C CYS A 164 7.16 -14.13 -15.35
N THR A 165 6.56 -12.94 -15.37
CA THR A 165 5.26 -12.73 -16.03
C THR A 165 5.38 -12.74 -17.55
N LYS A 166 6.60 -12.54 -18.07
CA LYS A 166 6.92 -12.61 -19.48
C LYS A 166 7.46 -14.00 -19.82
N ASP A 167 7.43 -14.35 -21.09
CA ASP A 167 7.89 -15.65 -21.56
C ASP A 167 9.44 -15.71 -21.72
N TYR A 168 10.16 -15.26 -20.67
CA TYR A 168 11.61 -15.32 -20.63
C TYR A 168 12.09 -16.62 -19.98
N SER A 169 13.19 -17.20 -20.52
CA SER A 169 13.95 -18.25 -19.84
C SER A 169 14.65 -17.71 -18.59
N TYR A 170 15.13 -18.57 -17.71
CA TYR A 170 15.89 -18.14 -16.53
C TYR A 170 17.24 -17.51 -16.89
N GLU A 171 17.82 -17.91 -18.02
CA GLU A 171 19.03 -17.33 -18.57
C GLU A 171 18.80 -15.88 -19.03
N GLU A 172 17.69 -15.64 -19.73
CA GLU A 172 17.30 -14.29 -20.16
C GLU A 172 16.95 -13.41 -18.96
N ILE A 173 16.26 -13.95 -17.95
CA ILE A 173 15.99 -13.22 -16.70
C ILE A 173 17.30 -12.90 -15.96
N ALA A 174 18.27 -13.80 -15.98
CA ALA A 174 19.58 -13.56 -15.39
C ALA A 174 20.30 -12.39 -16.07
N ALA A 175 20.28 -12.36 -17.39
CA ALA A 175 20.83 -11.25 -18.18
C ALA A 175 20.10 -9.93 -17.90
N LEU A 176 18.74 -9.95 -17.88
CA LEU A 176 17.90 -8.79 -17.62
C LEU A 176 18.17 -8.18 -16.24
N LEU A 177 18.30 -9.02 -15.21
CA LEU A 177 18.53 -8.60 -13.84
C LEU A 177 20.02 -8.41 -13.49
N GLN A 178 20.93 -8.60 -14.44
CA GLN A 178 22.38 -8.53 -14.25
C GLN A 178 22.85 -9.43 -13.09
N LYS A 179 22.36 -10.68 -13.07
CA LYS A 179 22.70 -11.69 -12.07
C LYS A 179 23.19 -12.98 -12.76
N SER A 180 23.85 -13.83 -11.99
CA SER A 180 24.17 -15.17 -12.47
C SER A 180 22.90 -16.03 -12.53
N VAL A 181 22.88 -16.99 -13.46
CA VAL A 181 21.77 -17.96 -13.57
C VAL A 181 21.61 -18.74 -12.26
N TYR A 182 22.71 -19.04 -11.57
CA TYR A 182 22.67 -19.65 -10.24
C TYR A 182 21.95 -18.81 -9.21
N THR A 183 22.14 -17.48 -9.23
CA THR A 183 21.41 -16.54 -8.36
C THR A 183 19.91 -16.56 -8.64
N ILE A 184 19.53 -16.66 -9.92
CA ILE A 184 18.14 -16.74 -10.36
C ILE A 184 17.46 -18.02 -9.87
N TYR A 185 18.14 -19.17 -9.97
CA TYR A 185 17.63 -20.42 -9.37
C TYR A 185 17.49 -20.28 -7.83
N GLY A 186 18.43 -19.60 -7.18
CA GLY A 186 18.33 -19.30 -5.76
C GLY A 186 17.13 -18.41 -5.39
N TYR A 187 16.78 -17.44 -6.24
CA TYR A 187 15.55 -16.66 -6.06
C TYR A 187 14.31 -17.54 -6.21
N ARG A 188 14.22 -18.33 -7.28
CA ARG A 188 13.11 -19.27 -7.51
C ARG A 188 12.87 -20.14 -6.29
N ASP A 189 13.89 -20.80 -5.78
CA ASP A 189 13.76 -21.77 -4.68
C ASP A 189 13.33 -21.10 -3.37
N ARG A 190 13.87 -19.92 -3.07
CA ARG A 190 13.43 -19.12 -1.90
C ARG A 190 11.99 -18.67 -2.04
N ILE A 191 11.61 -18.16 -3.22
CA ILE A 191 10.25 -17.68 -3.47
C ILE A 191 9.26 -18.85 -3.43
N PHE A 192 9.59 -19.99 -4.02
CA PHE A 192 8.75 -21.18 -3.97
C PHE A 192 8.46 -21.62 -2.53
N LYS A 193 9.47 -21.57 -1.66
CA LYS A 193 9.28 -21.81 -0.21
C LYS A 193 8.42 -20.74 0.44
N LYS A 194 8.72 -19.46 0.17
CA LYS A 194 7.98 -18.32 0.73
C LYS A 194 6.52 -18.29 0.30
N LEU A 195 6.21 -18.62 -0.95
CA LEU A 195 4.85 -18.62 -1.50
C LEU A 195 4.12 -19.97 -1.34
N ALA A 196 4.82 -21.00 -0.85
CA ALA A 196 4.33 -22.39 -0.75
C ALA A 196 3.81 -22.92 -2.10
N VAL A 197 4.55 -22.66 -3.17
CA VAL A 197 4.25 -23.09 -4.57
C VAL A 197 5.39 -23.95 -5.12
N LYS A 198 5.10 -24.69 -6.20
CA LYS A 198 6.07 -25.58 -6.83
C LYS A 198 6.31 -25.30 -8.32
N GLN A 199 5.57 -24.35 -8.89
CA GLN A 199 5.59 -24.07 -10.33
C GLN A 199 5.66 -22.55 -10.58
N ARG A 200 6.32 -22.15 -11.68
CA ARG A 200 6.45 -20.75 -12.10
C ARG A 200 5.09 -20.07 -12.26
N THR A 201 4.16 -20.70 -12.95
CA THR A 201 2.81 -20.15 -13.13
C THR A 201 2.08 -19.95 -11.80
N ALA A 202 2.16 -20.94 -10.90
CA ALA A 202 1.57 -20.83 -9.56
C ALA A 202 2.23 -19.72 -8.74
N MET A 203 3.53 -19.50 -8.89
CA MET A 203 4.28 -18.42 -8.26
C MET A 203 3.75 -17.05 -8.72
N VAL A 204 3.64 -16.84 -10.05
CA VAL A 204 3.13 -15.60 -10.64
C VAL A 204 1.69 -15.35 -10.21
N MET A 205 0.82 -16.35 -10.34
CA MET A 205 -0.59 -16.24 -9.94
C MET A 205 -0.76 -15.96 -8.44
N THR A 206 0.08 -16.55 -7.61
CA THR A 206 0.06 -16.28 -6.16
C THR A 206 0.55 -14.88 -5.85
N ALA A 207 1.59 -14.42 -6.54
CA ALA A 207 2.12 -13.08 -6.38
C ALA A 207 1.11 -12.01 -6.80
N LEU A 208 0.39 -12.20 -7.91
CA LEU A 208 -0.72 -11.35 -8.35
C LEU A 208 -1.87 -11.33 -7.33
N LYS A 209 -2.33 -12.51 -6.90
CA LYS A 209 -3.40 -12.62 -5.88
C LYS A 209 -3.05 -11.94 -4.55
N ARG A 210 -1.76 -11.87 -4.23
CA ARG A 210 -1.25 -11.26 -3.00
C ARG A 210 -0.74 -9.83 -3.21
N ASN A 211 -0.95 -9.26 -4.40
CA ASN A 211 -0.55 -7.91 -4.78
C ASN A 211 0.97 -7.64 -4.57
N TYR A 212 1.81 -8.64 -4.80
CA TYR A 212 3.26 -8.42 -4.85
C TYR A 212 3.72 -7.86 -6.20
N ILE A 213 2.96 -8.10 -7.25
CA ILE A 213 3.19 -7.63 -8.62
C ILE A 213 1.86 -7.25 -9.26
N ASP A 214 1.92 -6.32 -10.23
CA ASP A 214 0.85 -5.95 -11.15
C ASP A 214 1.18 -6.44 -12.57
N LEU A 215 0.17 -6.62 -13.44
CA LEU A 215 0.33 -6.99 -14.87
C LEU A 215 0.28 -5.75 -15.74
#